data_8692424f06e3a9716b0db75f7b1a6e5b
#
_entry.id   8692424f06e3a9716b0db75f7b1a6e5b
#
_cell.length_a   1.000
_cell.length_b   1.000
_cell.length_c   1.000
_cell.angle_alpha   90.00
_cell.angle_beta   90.00
_cell.angle_gamma   90.00
#
_symmetry.space_group_name_H-M   'P 1'
#
loop_
_entity.id
_entity.type
_entity.pdbx_description
1 polymer ?
#
loop_
_entity_poly.entity_id
_entity_poly.type
_entity_poly.pdbx_seq_one_letter_code
_entity_poly.pdbx_strand_id
1 'polypeptide(L)'
;ILDDYVAAGGNFIDTADVYAAGLSEEIIGRWLSARPDARDRMVLATKGRFPTGEAPNDVGTSRRHLNRALDDSLRRLGVEQIDLYQLHAWDPITPLEESLRFLNDAVGSGKIAYYGFSNFLGWQLTKDGHVARAQGWNGPVTLQPQYSLLVREIESEIVPAALDAGIGLLPW
;
A
#
# COMPACT_ATOMS: atom_id res chain seq x y z
N ILE A 1 4.25 3.97 -22.45
CA ILE A 1 4.07 4.74 -21.20
C ILE A 1 5.08 4.28 -20.15
N LEU A 2 5.07 3.01 -19.67
CA LEU A 2 6.03 2.56 -18.65
C LEU A 2 7.48 2.69 -19.12
N ASP A 3 7.77 2.34 -20.37
CA ASP A 3 9.12 2.52 -20.95
C ASP A 3 9.55 3.99 -20.99
N ASP A 4 8.65 4.88 -21.39
CA ASP A 4 8.93 6.32 -21.45
C ASP A 4 9.15 6.90 -20.06
N TYR A 5 8.36 6.44 -19.06
CA TYR A 5 8.50 6.83 -17.67
C TYR A 5 9.88 6.42 -17.11
N VAL A 6 10.29 5.18 -17.34
CA VAL A 6 11.60 4.68 -16.89
C VAL A 6 12.74 5.37 -17.63
N ALA A 7 12.60 5.59 -18.94
CA ALA A 7 13.60 6.31 -19.72
C ALA A 7 13.79 7.77 -19.25
N ALA A 8 12.73 8.37 -18.70
CA ALA A 8 12.77 9.70 -18.08
C ALA A 8 13.32 9.69 -16.64
N GLY A 9 13.77 8.54 -16.11
CA GLY A 9 14.32 8.38 -14.76
C GLY A 9 13.29 8.04 -13.69
N GLY A 10 12.03 7.75 -14.06
CA GLY A 10 11.00 7.29 -13.12
C GLY A 10 11.33 5.90 -12.56
N ASN A 11 11.14 5.73 -11.24
CA ASN A 11 11.47 4.48 -10.56
C ASN A 11 10.41 4.05 -9.52
N PHE A 12 9.22 4.65 -9.50
CA PHE A 12 8.15 4.32 -8.57
C PHE A 12 6.86 4.02 -9.33
N ILE A 13 6.35 2.79 -9.24
CA ILE A 13 5.11 2.37 -9.87
C ILE A 13 4.07 2.11 -8.78
N ASP A 14 2.96 2.85 -8.83
CA ASP A 14 1.84 2.69 -7.90
C ASP A 14 0.62 2.12 -8.61
N THR A 15 0.04 1.07 -8.02
CA THR A 15 -1.19 0.42 -8.49
C THR A 15 -2.08 0.02 -7.32
N ALA A 16 -3.10 -0.80 -7.55
CA ALA A 16 -3.93 -1.42 -6.54
C ALA A 16 -4.61 -2.69 -7.09
N ASP A 17 -4.98 -3.60 -6.20
CA ASP A 17 -5.67 -4.85 -6.52
C ASP A 17 -7.01 -4.64 -7.24
N VAL A 18 -7.70 -3.53 -6.96
CA VAL A 18 -9.01 -3.19 -7.55
C VAL A 18 -8.92 -2.40 -8.85
N TYR A 19 -7.75 -1.87 -9.25
CA TYR A 19 -7.67 -1.06 -10.47
C TYR A 19 -7.95 -1.91 -11.71
N ALA A 20 -9.05 -1.56 -12.40
CA ALA A 20 -9.57 -2.34 -13.52
C ALA A 20 -9.73 -3.84 -13.18
N ALA A 21 -10.22 -4.15 -11.96
CA ALA A 21 -10.42 -5.51 -11.46
C ALA A 21 -9.15 -6.39 -11.51
N GLY A 22 -8.00 -5.81 -11.19
CA GLY A 22 -6.69 -6.48 -11.17
C GLY A 22 -5.89 -6.38 -12.47
N LEU A 23 -6.51 -5.93 -13.56
CA LEU A 23 -5.83 -5.81 -14.86
C LEU A 23 -4.62 -4.86 -14.82
N SER A 24 -4.68 -3.82 -13.97
CA SER A 24 -3.55 -2.90 -13.79
C SER A 24 -2.30 -3.64 -13.30
N GLU A 25 -2.43 -4.49 -12.29
CA GLU A 25 -1.31 -5.32 -11.78
C GLU A 25 -0.84 -6.35 -12.84
N GLU A 26 -1.75 -6.95 -13.60
CA GLU A 26 -1.38 -7.88 -14.67
C GLU A 26 -0.57 -7.20 -15.79
N ILE A 27 -0.94 -5.96 -16.16
CA ILE A 27 -0.21 -5.19 -17.18
C ILE A 27 1.22 -4.90 -16.69
N ILE A 28 1.36 -4.48 -15.42
CA ILE A 28 2.66 -4.22 -14.80
C ILE A 28 3.47 -5.52 -14.73
N GLY A 29 2.87 -6.62 -14.30
CA GLY A 29 3.51 -7.93 -14.21
C GLY A 29 4.05 -8.41 -15.58
N ARG A 30 3.26 -8.30 -16.65
CA ARG A 30 3.72 -8.59 -18.01
C ARG A 30 4.87 -7.68 -18.45
N TRP A 31 4.81 -6.41 -18.09
CA TRP A 31 5.88 -5.46 -18.40
C TRP A 31 7.18 -5.80 -17.67
N LEU A 32 7.10 -6.15 -16.38
CA LEU A 32 8.25 -6.60 -15.58
C LEU A 32 8.84 -7.91 -16.10
N SER A 33 8.00 -8.88 -16.44
CA SER A 33 8.43 -10.19 -17.00
C SER A 33 9.22 -10.03 -18.31
N ALA A 34 8.84 -9.06 -19.13
CA ALA A 34 9.56 -8.74 -20.37
C ALA A 34 10.87 -7.93 -20.13
N ARG A 35 11.12 -7.48 -18.90
CA ARG A 35 12.26 -6.63 -18.53
C ARG A 35 12.79 -7.02 -17.15
N PRO A 36 13.45 -8.18 -17.01
CA PRO A 36 13.91 -8.68 -15.71
C PRO A 36 14.76 -7.66 -14.93
N ASP A 37 15.64 -6.92 -15.63
CA ASP A 37 16.51 -5.91 -15.03
C ASP A 37 15.74 -4.67 -14.51
N ALA A 38 14.48 -4.48 -14.88
CA ALA A 38 13.69 -3.35 -14.41
C ALA A 38 13.23 -3.54 -12.96
N ARG A 39 12.98 -4.79 -12.52
CA ARG A 39 12.48 -5.06 -11.17
C ARG A 39 13.38 -4.47 -10.07
N ASP A 40 14.68 -4.68 -10.17
CA ASP A 40 15.64 -4.22 -9.16
C ASP A 40 15.79 -2.69 -9.10
N ARG A 41 15.31 -1.99 -10.12
CA ARG A 41 15.38 -0.53 -10.21
C ARG A 41 14.06 0.15 -9.87
N MET A 42 12.97 -0.62 -9.70
CA MET A 42 11.62 -0.09 -9.46
C MET A 42 11.19 -0.31 -8.01
N VAL A 43 10.66 0.73 -7.40
CA VAL A 43 9.81 0.62 -6.22
C VAL A 43 8.41 0.29 -6.70
N LEU A 44 7.94 -0.92 -6.36
CA LEU A 44 6.62 -1.42 -6.76
C LEU A 44 5.66 -1.30 -5.59
N ALA A 45 4.65 -0.44 -5.74
CA ALA A 45 3.61 -0.24 -4.75
C ALA A 45 2.26 -0.77 -5.22
N THR A 46 1.54 -1.46 -4.35
CA THR A 46 0.13 -1.82 -4.57
C THR A 46 -0.67 -1.67 -3.29
N LYS A 47 -1.99 -1.87 -3.38
CA LYS A 47 -2.92 -1.61 -2.29
C LYS A 47 -3.97 -2.71 -2.20
N GLY A 48 -4.46 -2.97 -0.98
CA GLY A 48 -5.60 -3.85 -0.73
C GLY A 48 -6.55 -3.23 0.30
N ARG A 49 -7.79 -3.65 0.33
CA ARG A 49 -8.89 -3.30 1.23
C ARG A 49 -10.25 -3.23 0.52
N PHE A 50 -10.31 -2.67 -0.68
CA PHE A 50 -11.57 -2.53 -1.41
C PHE A 50 -12.07 -3.90 -1.91
N PRO A 51 -13.36 -4.01 -2.29
CA PRO A 51 -13.91 -5.29 -2.73
C PRO A 51 -13.18 -5.85 -3.94
N THR A 52 -12.73 -7.10 -3.84
CA THR A 52 -12.14 -7.87 -4.95
C THR A 52 -13.10 -8.93 -5.50
N GLY A 53 -14.32 -8.99 -4.95
CA GLY A 53 -15.39 -9.89 -5.32
C GLY A 53 -16.72 -9.45 -4.70
N GLU A 54 -17.74 -10.31 -4.81
CA GLU A 54 -19.11 -10.00 -4.35
C GLU A 54 -19.43 -10.61 -2.98
N ALA A 55 -18.56 -11.49 -2.46
CA ALA A 55 -18.81 -12.15 -1.19
C ALA A 55 -18.49 -11.23 0.01
N PRO A 56 -19.15 -11.40 1.16
CA PRO A 56 -18.94 -10.58 2.36
C PRO A 56 -17.49 -10.57 2.86
N ASN A 57 -16.70 -11.60 2.55
CA ASN A 57 -15.29 -11.71 2.96
C ASN A 57 -14.30 -11.22 1.88
N ASP A 58 -14.78 -10.59 0.82
CA ASP A 58 -13.94 -10.09 -0.26
C ASP A 58 -13.63 -8.59 -0.12
N VAL A 59 -13.76 -8.05 1.11
CA VAL A 59 -13.58 -6.62 1.42
C VAL A 59 -13.04 -6.43 2.84
N GLY A 60 -12.45 -5.27 3.11
CA GLY A 60 -11.99 -4.84 4.43
C GLY A 60 -10.52 -5.15 4.70
N THR A 61 -10.11 -4.95 5.96
CA THR A 61 -8.71 -5.14 6.37
C THR A 61 -8.50 -6.36 7.27
N SER A 62 -9.51 -7.27 7.30
CA SER A 62 -9.34 -8.52 8.03
C SER A 62 -8.15 -9.32 7.50
N ARG A 63 -7.45 -10.02 8.39
CA ARG A 63 -6.32 -10.89 8.02
C ARG A 63 -6.70 -11.87 6.91
N ARG A 64 -7.93 -12.41 6.94
CA ARG A 64 -8.41 -13.34 5.92
C ARG A 64 -8.44 -12.71 4.53
N HIS A 65 -9.03 -11.51 4.40
CA HIS A 65 -9.11 -10.81 3.12
C HIS A 65 -7.74 -10.35 2.66
N LEU A 66 -6.97 -9.70 3.53
CA LEU A 66 -5.66 -9.15 3.16
C LEU A 66 -4.64 -10.23 2.76
N ASN A 67 -4.64 -11.41 3.40
CA ASN A 67 -3.78 -12.52 2.95
C ASN A 67 -4.07 -12.90 1.50
N ARG A 68 -5.36 -13.09 1.17
CA ARG A 68 -5.76 -13.46 -0.18
C ARG A 68 -5.47 -12.34 -1.19
N ALA A 69 -5.80 -11.09 -0.83
CA ALA A 69 -5.53 -9.92 -1.67
C ALA A 69 -4.04 -9.77 -1.98
N LEU A 70 -3.17 -9.90 -0.96
CA LEU A 70 -1.72 -9.83 -1.13
C LEU A 70 -1.19 -10.97 -2.01
N ASP A 71 -1.62 -12.22 -1.78
CA ASP A 71 -1.19 -13.37 -2.57
C ASP A 71 -1.62 -13.24 -4.04
N ASP A 72 -2.84 -12.74 -4.27
CA ASP A 72 -3.34 -12.46 -5.60
C ASP A 72 -2.56 -11.32 -6.30
N SER A 73 -2.20 -10.27 -5.58
CA SER A 73 -1.36 -9.18 -6.10
C SER A 73 0.03 -9.66 -6.47
N LEU A 74 0.70 -10.43 -5.61
CA LEU A 74 2.00 -11.03 -5.91
C LEU A 74 1.96 -11.88 -7.18
N ARG A 75 0.89 -12.69 -7.32
CA ARG A 75 0.69 -13.54 -8.52
C ARG A 75 0.45 -12.72 -9.79
N ARG A 76 -0.41 -11.67 -9.76
CA ARG A 76 -0.69 -10.81 -10.92
C ARG A 76 0.54 -9.99 -11.34
N LEU A 77 1.28 -9.47 -10.37
CA LEU A 77 2.52 -8.74 -10.60
C LEU A 77 3.69 -9.65 -11.01
N GLY A 78 3.61 -10.95 -10.74
CA GLY A 78 4.66 -11.91 -11.06
C GLY A 78 5.94 -11.70 -10.25
N VAL A 79 5.83 -11.28 -9.00
CA VAL A 79 6.94 -10.99 -8.08
C VAL A 79 6.82 -11.77 -6.77
N GLU A 80 7.94 -12.08 -6.14
CA GLU A 80 7.96 -12.72 -4.82
C GLU A 80 7.78 -11.71 -3.67
N GLN A 81 8.15 -10.45 -3.90
CA GLN A 81 8.04 -9.37 -2.92
C GLN A 81 7.53 -8.08 -3.56
N ILE A 82 6.63 -7.40 -2.88
CA ILE A 82 6.18 -6.03 -3.17
C ILE A 82 6.97 -5.07 -2.27
N ASP A 83 7.48 -3.96 -2.83
CA ASP A 83 8.27 -3.01 -2.03
C ASP A 83 7.39 -2.25 -1.03
N LEU A 84 6.22 -1.79 -1.46
CA LEU A 84 5.29 -1.05 -0.61
C LEU A 84 3.86 -1.59 -0.75
N TYR A 85 3.32 -2.15 0.32
CA TYR A 85 1.91 -2.56 0.37
C TYR A 85 1.11 -1.58 1.22
N GLN A 86 0.02 -1.03 0.68
CA GLN A 86 -0.75 0.00 1.36
C GLN A 86 -2.17 -0.48 1.68
N LEU A 87 -2.67 -0.18 2.89
CA LEU A 87 -4.11 -0.24 3.13
C LEU A 87 -4.76 0.93 2.39
N HIS A 88 -5.64 0.60 1.43
CA HIS A 88 -6.19 1.57 0.46
C HIS A 88 -7.09 2.62 1.11
N ALA A 89 -7.70 2.31 2.24
CA ALA A 89 -8.45 3.22 3.10
C ALA A 89 -8.61 2.61 4.49
N TRP A 90 -8.97 3.45 5.46
CA TRP A 90 -9.37 3.02 6.80
C TRP A 90 -10.56 2.05 6.76
N ASP A 91 -10.50 1.02 7.60
CA ASP A 91 -11.60 0.09 7.84
C ASP A 91 -12.10 0.24 9.27
N PRO A 92 -13.32 0.78 9.49
CA PRO A 92 -13.85 0.96 10.83
C PRO A 92 -14.38 -0.32 11.48
N ILE A 93 -14.46 -1.42 10.72
CA ILE A 93 -15.07 -2.68 11.18
C ILE A 93 -14.03 -3.63 11.75
N THR A 94 -12.87 -3.74 11.08
CA THR A 94 -11.81 -4.64 11.51
C THR A 94 -11.00 -4.01 12.65
N PRO A 95 -10.75 -4.74 13.76
CA PRO A 95 -9.84 -4.25 14.80
C PRO A 95 -8.47 -3.90 14.20
N LEU A 96 -7.99 -2.70 14.56
CA LEU A 96 -6.71 -2.17 14.04
C LEU A 96 -5.54 -3.13 14.24
N GLU A 97 -5.47 -3.74 15.41
CA GLU A 97 -4.41 -4.67 15.78
C GLU A 97 -4.34 -5.90 14.86
N GLU A 98 -5.48 -6.36 14.33
CA GLU A 98 -5.54 -7.47 13.38
C GLU A 98 -4.86 -7.08 12.06
N SER A 99 -5.20 -5.91 11.54
CA SER A 99 -4.64 -5.39 10.27
C SER A 99 -3.14 -5.11 10.41
N LEU A 100 -2.72 -4.45 11.50
CA LEU A 100 -1.31 -4.15 11.74
C LEU A 100 -0.48 -5.42 11.95
N ARG A 101 -1.02 -6.42 12.65
CA ARG A 101 -0.34 -7.70 12.82
C ARG A 101 -0.18 -8.42 11.49
N PHE A 102 -1.20 -8.40 10.62
CA PHE A 102 -1.07 -8.93 9.26
C PHE A 102 0.08 -8.26 8.51
N LEU A 103 0.15 -6.92 8.51
CA LEU A 103 1.20 -6.16 7.83
C LEU A 103 2.59 -6.49 8.39
N ASN A 104 2.72 -6.56 9.71
CA ASN A 104 3.98 -6.95 10.35
C ASN A 104 4.41 -8.37 9.96
N ASP A 105 3.48 -9.33 9.94
CA ASP A 105 3.76 -10.72 9.53
C ASP A 105 4.12 -10.81 8.04
N ALA A 106 3.50 -9.98 7.18
CA ALA A 106 3.82 -9.90 5.77
C ALA A 106 5.23 -9.34 5.52
N VAL A 107 5.68 -8.35 6.30
CA VAL A 107 7.07 -7.88 6.31
C VAL A 107 8.00 -9.00 6.79
N GLY A 108 7.68 -9.63 7.93
CA GLY A 108 8.49 -10.70 8.51
C GLY A 108 8.65 -11.93 7.61
N SER A 109 7.64 -12.21 6.77
CA SER A 109 7.70 -13.31 5.78
C SER A 109 8.37 -12.92 4.46
N GLY A 110 8.75 -11.65 4.27
CA GLY A 110 9.38 -11.17 3.05
C GLY A 110 8.43 -10.96 1.86
N LYS A 111 7.11 -11.10 2.05
CA LYS A 111 6.11 -10.82 1.00
C LYS A 111 6.02 -9.34 0.65
N ILE A 112 6.25 -8.48 1.63
CA ILE A 112 6.36 -7.03 1.44
C ILE A 112 7.62 -6.52 2.13
N ALA A 113 8.25 -5.46 1.58
CA ALA A 113 9.40 -4.84 2.23
C ALA A 113 8.95 -3.80 3.27
N TYR A 114 7.99 -2.97 2.89
CA TYR A 114 7.42 -1.90 3.71
C TYR A 114 5.91 -1.87 3.58
N TYR A 115 5.24 -1.22 4.54
CA TYR A 115 3.83 -0.92 4.39
C TYR A 115 3.52 0.55 4.66
N GLY A 116 2.39 0.99 4.15
CA GLY A 116 1.86 2.33 4.33
C GLY A 116 0.34 2.34 4.29
N PHE A 117 -0.20 3.53 4.29
CA PHE A 117 -1.63 3.75 4.25
C PHE A 117 -2.01 4.69 3.12
N SER A 118 -3.28 4.66 2.72
CA SER A 118 -3.89 5.62 1.82
C SER A 118 -5.22 6.09 2.41
N ASN A 119 -5.54 7.37 2.24
CA ASN A 119 -6.80 7.94 2.70
C ASN A 119 -7.08 7.77 4.21
N PHE A 120 -6.04 7.87 5.03
CA PHE A 120 -6.16 7.91 6.48
C PHE A 120 -6.12 9.35 6.98
N LEU A 121 -6.83 9.63 8.06
CA LEU A 121 -6.77 10.88 8.81
C LEU A 121 -5.52 10.91 9.71
N GLY A 122 -5.11 12.10 10.16
CA GLY A 122 -3.92 12.24 11.01
C GLY A 122 -4.04 11.49 12.32
N TRP A 123 -5.21 11.52 12.98
CA TRP A 123 -5.44 10.76 14.23
C TRP A 123 -5.36 9.23 14.01
N GLN A 124 -5.80 8.73 12.84
CA GLN A 124 -5.70 7.31 12.48
C GLN A 124 -4.22 6.93 12.32
N LEU A 125 -3.48 7.72 11.55
CA LEU A 125 -2.05 7.52 11.35
C LEU A 125 -1.27 7.50 12.67
N THR A 126 -1.56 8.46 13.55
CA THR A 126 -0.93 8.54 14.88
C THR A 126 -1.27 7.32 15.74
N LYS A 127 -2.54 6.90 15.75
CA LYS A 127 -2.99 5.70 16.49
C LYS A 127 -2.27 4.45 16.00
N ASP A 128 -2.17 4.26 14.67
CA ASP A 128 -1.49 3.12 14.06
C ASP A 128 -0.02 3.05 14.47
N GLY A 129 0.68 4.17 14.38
CA GLY A 129 2.08 4.28 14.80
C GLY A 129 2.29 3.97 16.28
N HIS A 130 1.38 4.41 17.15
CA HIS A 130 1.43 4.09 18.58
C HIS A 130 1.21 2.60 18.87
N VAL A 131 0.21 1.98 18.23
CA VAL A 131 -0.07 0.55 18.40
C VAL A 131 1.09 -0.29 17.89
N ALA A 132 1.61 -0.02 16.70
CA ALA A 132 2.77 -0.73 16.15
C ALA A 132 3.98 -0.63 17.08
N ARG A 133 4.30 0.58 17.56
CA ARG A 133 5.42 0.80 18.49
C ARG A 133 5.22 0.06 19.82
N ALA A 134 4.02 0.10 20.40
CA ALA A 134 3.71 -0.57 21.65
C ALA A 134 3.84 -2.10 21.57
N GLN A 135 3.62 -2.67 20.40
CA GLN A 135 3.74 -4.10 20.12
C GLN A 135 5.14 -4.51 19.62
N GLY A 136 6.05 -3.56 19.42
CA GLY A 136 7.36 -3.83 18.81
C GLY A 136 7.28 -4.26 17.34
N TRP A 137 6.22 -3.87 16.63
CA TRP A 137 6.03 -4.15 15.21
C TRP A 137 6.65 -3.05 14.34
N ASN A 138 6.83 -3.38 13.05
CA ASN A 138 7.17 -2.38 12.06
C ASN A 138 6.07 -1.30 12.01
N GLY A 139 6.47 -0.04 11.81
CA GLY A 139 5.55 1.07 11.60
C GLY A 139 5.31 1.35 10.11
N PRO A 140 4.24 2.10 9.78
CA PRO A 140 4.02 2.57 8.41
C PRO A 140 5.12 3.54 7.98
N VAL A 141 5.51 3.50 6.70
CA VAL A 141 6.55 4.39 6.14
C VAL A 141 5.97 5.47 5.23
N THR A 142 4.74 5.29 4.74
CA THR A 142 4.08 6.24 3.84
C THR A 142 2.61 6.45 4.18
N LEU A 143 2.11 7.62 3.80
CA LEU A 143 0.70 7.90 3.67
C LEU A 143 0.42 8.49 2.29
N GLN A 144 -0.59 7.95 1.59
CA GLN A 144 -1.02 8.41 0.27
C GLN A 144 -2.38 9.13 0.38
N PRO A 145 -2.39 10.46 0.61
CA PRO A 145 -3.60 11.25 0.71
C PRO A 145 -3.90 12.00 -0.59
N GLN A 146 -5.16 12.44 -0.76
CA GLN A 146 -5.49 13.43 -1.77
C GLN A 146 -4.83 14.77 -1.42
N TYR A 147 -4.01 15.29 -2.33
CA TYR A 147 -3.35 16.58 -2.14
C TYR A 147 -2.99 17.22 -3.48
N SER A 148 -3.43 18.45 -3.68
CA SER A 148 -3.17 19.21 -4.90
C SER A 148 -3.16 20.71 -4.60
N LEU A 149 -2.96 21.54 -5.61
CA LEU A 149 -3.09 22.99 -5.47
C LEU A 149 -4.50 23.44 -5.01
N LEU A 150 -5.53 22.61 -5.26
CA LEU A 150 -6.92 22.91 -4.91
C LEU A 150 -7.41 22.18 -3.67
N VAL A 151 -6.86 20.99 -3.36
CA VAL A 151 -7.23 20.16 -2.21
C VAL A 151 -6.09 20.21 -1.20
N ARG A 152 -6.24 20.99 -0.14
CA ARG A 152 -5.17 21.30 0.82
C ARG A 152 -5.52 21.01 2.27
N GLU A 153 -6.65 20.39 2.52
CA GLU A 153 -7.17 20.10 3.87
C GLU A 153 -6.20 19.27 4.72
N ILE A 154 -5.35 18.46 4.07
CA ILE A 154 -4.35 17.64 4.77
C ILE A 154 -3.31 18.44 5.55
N GLU A 155 -3.10 19.72 5.19
CA GLU A 155 -2.09 20.59 5.82
C GLU A 155 -2.42 20.89 7.30
N SER A 156 -3.69 20.82 7.69
CA SER A 156 -4.12 21.14 9.05
C SER A 156 -3.86 20.01 10.05
N GLU A 157 -3.90 18.75 9.64
CA GLU A 157 -3.78 17.59 10.55
C GLU A 157 -2.85 16.51 10.02
N ILE A 158 -3.05 16.07 8.78
CA ILE A 158 -2.32 14.90 8.21
C ILE A 158 -0.84 15.22 8.04
N VAL A 159 -0.50 16.37 7.48
CA VAL A 159 0.91 16.78 7.28
C VAL A 159 1.65 16.89 8.62
N PRO A 160 1.15 17.59 9.65
CA PRO A 160 1.78 17.60 10.97
C PRO A 160 1.95 16.19 11.56
N ALA A 161 0.93 15.34 11.47
CA ALA A 161 1.00 13.97 11.99
C ALA A 161 2.06 13.12 11.26
N ALA A 162 2.15 13.25 9.93
CA ALA A 162 3.14 12.54 9.12
C ALA A 162 4.57 13.01 9.44
N LEU A 163 4.78 14.32 9.61
CA LEU A 163 6.07 14.90 9.99
C LEU A 163 6.51 14.42 11.38
N ASP A 164 5.61 14.43 12.36
CA ASP A 164 5.90 13.95 13.72
C ASP A 164 6.26 12.47 13.75
N ALA A 165 5.59 11.68 12.92
CA ALA A 165 5.84 10.24 12.83
C ALA A 165 7.00 9.84 11.88
N GLY A 166 7.61 10.79 11.15
CA GLY A 166 8.65 10.52 10.14
C GLY A 166 8.14 9.75 8.92
N ILE A 167 6.87 9.94 8.55
CA ILE A 167 6.19 9.24 7.46
C ILE A 167 6.20 10.08 6.18
N GLY A 168 6.59 9.47 5.05
CA GLY A 168 6.57 10.12 3.74
C GLY A 168 5.15 10.27 3.17
N LEU A 169 4.91 11.37 2.43
CA LEU A 169 3.64 11.57 1.72
C LEU A 169 3.77 11.23 0.23
N LEU A 170 2.79 10.50 -0.29
CA LEU A 170 2.64 10.13 -1.70
C LEU A 170 1.34 10.72 -2.24
N PRO A 171 1.26 12.02 -2.57
CA PRO A 171 0.02 12.67 -2.97
C PRO A 171 -0.60 12.09 -4.24
N TRP A 172 -1.95 12.00 -4.25
CA TRP A 172 -2.75 11.68 -5.45
C TRP A 172 -3.77 12.78 -5.74
#